data_83be5a9823f3000dbfb515cd55db6748
#
_entry.id   83be5a9823f3000dbfb515cd55db6748
#
_cell.length_a   1.000
_cell.length_b   1.000
_cell.length_c   1.000
_cell.angle_alpha   90.00
_cell.angle_beta   90.00
_cell.angle_gamma   90.00
#
_symmetry.space_group_name_H-M   'P 1'
#
loop_
_entity.id
_entity.type
_entity.pdbx_description
1 polymer ?
#
loop_
_entity_poly.entity_id
_entity_poly.type
_entity_poly.pdbx_seq_one_letter_code
_entity_poly.pdbx_strand_id
1 'polypeptide(L)'
;MRTVSAELATGTPPARPDEAGLAEIERLLDKVRDQLGVEVAWISTVGSDALTVWAATGATRAMNLELGDRDLIGSFCTRILAGTLPDIVHDARRHPVTRDLEVTRELRIGSYAGVPWRSPDGLTTGLLCCASQHPDPSLDQRSVQYLTLIADLLADHMGGPLALQRHSVATARRAVQAVLEARDVRMVFQPIVRLRDRATVGYEALARFDPGAFAGPDRAFAAASLCGLGVPLELLAVRQALERLPDLPGHLGLAVNLSAEALLEAEVLDTLLAHASPRLTIEVTEHTQVGDYPSLTGALDSLRRAGIRLSVDDAGAGYASLQHILQLRPDLIKLDISLVRDVDTDVVKAALARSLNDFAGQIGASLIAEGIETAGELDRLTGIGIEYGQGYHLARPGKLP
;
A
#
# COMPACT_ATOMS: atom_id res chain seq x y z
N MET A 1 -28.20 -7.39 -0.94
CA MET A 1 -28.08 -6.05 -0.34
C MET A 1 -27.30 -6.20 0.96
N ARG A 2 -25.98 -6.12 0.92
CA ARG A 2 -25.15 -6.02 2.12
C ARG A 2 -24.77 -4.55 2.25
N THR A 3 -25.07 -4.00 3.38
CA THR A 3 -24.90 -2.61 3.79
C THR A 3 -23.42 -2.22 3.77
N VAL A 4 -23.01 -1.42 2.79
CA VAL A 4 -21.69 -0.77 2.69
C VAL A 4 -21.66 0.49 3.57
N SER A 5 -22.22 0.44 4.78
CA SER A 5 -22.34 1.61 5.67
C SER A 5 -21.34 1.61 6.84
N ALA A 6 -20.31 0.75 6.86
CA ALA A 6 -19.50 0.56 8.07
C ALA A 6 -17.99 0.88 7.97
N GLU A 7 -17.49 1.40 6.85
CA GLU A 7 -16.04 1.72 6.73
C GLU A 7 -15.72 3.10 6.13
N LEU A 8 -16.70 3.99 6.04
CA LEU A 8 -16.42 5.40 5.79
C LEU A 8 -15.91 6.01 7.10
N ALA A 9 -14.65 6.39 7.11
CA ALA A 9 -13.90 6.87 8.25
C ALA A 9 -14.70 7.85 9.12
N THR A 10 -14.85 7.55 10.40
CA THR A 10 -15.32 8.45 11.46
C THR A 10 -14.23 9.46 11.82
N GLY A 11 -13.68 10.17 10.84
CA GLY A 11 -12.66 11.20 11.04
C GLY A 11 -13.32 12.58 11.05
N THR A 12 -12.92 13.42 12.00
CA THR A 12 -13.19 14.86 11.98
C THR A 12 -12.78 15.43 10.61
N PRO A 13 -13.61 16.26 9.96
CA PRO A 13 -13.25 16.84 8.67
C PRO A 13 -11.89 17.57 8.79
N PRO A 14 -11.02 17.44 7.77
CA PRO A 14 -9.72 18.09 7.80
C PRO A 14 -9.88 19.59 7.98
N ALA A 15 -8.95 20.21 8.70
CA ALA A 15 -8.93 21.65 8.81
C ALA A 15 -8.66 22.27 7.43
N ARG A 16 -9.27 23.43 7.19
CA ARG A 16 -9.11 24.16 5.92
C ARG A 16 -7.63 24.47 5.68
N PRO A 17 -7.08 24.22 4.48
CA PRO A 17 -5.73 24.64 4.12
C PRO A 17 -5.53 26.14 4.34
N ASP A 18 -4.32 26.56 4.69
CA ASP A 18 -4.00 27.98 4.77
C ASP A 18 -4.00 28.65 3.38
N GLU A 19 -3.90 30.00 3.34
CA GLU A 19 -3.97 30.75 2.08
C GLU A 19 -2.89 30.29 1.07
N ALA A 20 -1.70 29.94 1.52
CA ALA A 20 -0.62 29.50 0.66
C ALA A 20 -0.91 28.08 0.09
N GLY A 21 -1.42 27.19 0.92
CA GLY A 21 -1.84 25.85 0.50
C GLY A 21 -3.01 25.90 -0.48
N LEU A 22 -4.00 26.75 -0.24
CA LEU A 22 -5.13 26.97 -1.17
C LEU A 22 -4.65 27.49 -2.53
N ALA A 23 -3.75 28.47 -2.57
CA ALA A 23 -3.21 29.01 -3.81
C ALA A 23 -2.45 27.94 -4.62
N GLU A 24 -1.71 27.04 -3.94
CA GLU A 24 -1.03 25.93 -4.59
C GLU A 24 -2.02 24.89 -5.13
N ILE A 25 -3.05 24.55 -4.35
CA ILE A 25 -4.13 23.66 -4.80
C ILE A 25 -4.82 24.22 -6.03
N GLU A 26 -5.22 25.50 -6.02
CA GLU A 26 -5.86 26.15 -7.16
C GLU A 26 -4.95 26.14 -8.40
N ARG A 27 -3.65 26.38 -8.24
CA ARG A 27 -2.67 26.30 -9.34
C ARG A 27 -2.57 24.90 -9.95
N LEU A 28 -2.63 23.86 -9.12
CA LEU A 28 -2.61 22.47 -9.61
C LEU A 28 -3.94 22.10 -10.29
N LEU A 29 -5.07 22.59 -9.78
CA LEU A 29 -6.37 22.41 -10.43
C LEU A 29 -6.44 23.10 -11.80
N ASP A 30 -5.86 24.30 -11.94
CA ASP A 30 -5.75 24.97 -13.23
C ASP A 30 -4.92 24.16 -14.24
N LYS A 31 -3.81 23.52 -13.78
CA LYS A 31 -3.05 22.61 -14.65
C LYS A 31 -3.86 21.40 -15.09
N VAL A 32 -4.70 20.85 -14.21
CA VAL A 32 -5.62 19.76 -14.58
C VAL A 32 -6.56 20.21 -15.70
N ARG A 33 -7.17 21.39 -15.55
CA ARG A 33 -8.07 21.94 -16.57
C ARG A 33 -7.38 22.14 -17.90
N ASP A 34 -6.23 22.79 -17.90
CA ASP A 34 -5.48 23.12 -19.11
C ASP A 34 -5.00 21.86 -19.83
N GLN A 35 -4.50 20.88 -19.09
CA GLN A 35 -3.97 19.63 -19.66
C GLN A 35 -5.07 18.71 -20.22
N LEU A 36 -6.23 18.66 -19.55
CA LEU A 36 -7.34 17.79 -19.96
C LEU A 36 -8.39 18.51 -20.81
N GLY A 37 -8.29 19.82 -20.99
CA GLY A 37 -9.24 20.61 -21.77
C GLY A 37 -10.64 20.68 -21.15
N VAL A 38 -10.75 20.52 -19.81
CA VAL A 38 -12.03 20.50 -19.11
C VAL A 38 -12.42 21.88 -18.56
N GLU A 39 -13.74 22.11 -18.40
CA GLU A 39 -14.25 23.42 -18.00
C GLU A 39 -14.05 23.73 -16.52
N VAL A 40 -14.09 22.72 -15.65
CA VAL A 40 -13.95 22.87 -14.20
C VAL A 40 -13.14 21.71 -13.62
N ALA A 41 -12.33 22.03 -12.59
CA ALA A 41 -11.68 21.02 -11.74
C ALA A 41 -11.85 21.41 -10.29
N TRP A 42 -11.98 20.41 -9.39
CA TRP A 42 -12.12 20.65 -7.96
C TRP A 42 -11.57 19.48 -7.14
N ILE A 43 -11.26 19.77 -5.89
CA ILE A 43 -10.88 18.76 -4.90
C ILE A 43 -11.86 18.77 -3.74
N SER A 44 -12.21 17.58 -3.28
CA SER A 44 -13.16 17.36 -2.19
C SER A 44 -12.67 16.31 -1.20
N THR A 45 -13.17 16.37 0.03
CA THR A 45 -13.07 15.31 1.02
C THR A 45 -14.43 14.67 1.25
N VAL A 46 -14.41 13.39 1.63
CA VAL A 46 -15.61 12.62 1.96
C VAL A 46 -15.62 12.34 3.46
N GLY A 47 -16.60 12.94 4.16
CA GLY A 47 -16.87 12.68 5.57
C GLY A 47 -17.94 11.59 5.75
N SER A 48 -18.41 11.40 7.00
CA SER A 48 -19.49 10.46 7.32
C SER A 48 -20.82 10.86 6.71
N ASP A 49 -21.14 12.13 6.67
CA ASP A 49 -22.46 12.65 6.32
C ASP A 49 -22.43 13.69 5.17
N ALA A 50 -21.27 14.24 4.83
CA ALA A 50 -21.12 15.28 3.82
C ALA A 50 -19.87 15.11 2.97
N LEU A 51 -19.96 15.64 1.74
CA LEU A 51 -18.84 15.89 0.84
C LEU A 51 -18.46 17.38 0.96
N THR A 52 -17.22 17.68 1.32
CA THR A 52 -16.74 19.08 1.40
C THR A 52 -15.87 19.40 0.19
N VAL A 53 -16.29 20.39 -0.61
CA VAL A 53 -15.49 20.94 -1.73
C VAL A 53 -14.58 22.04 -1.17
N TRP A 54 -13.27 21.81 -1.23
CA TRP A 54 -12.26 22.72 -0.65
C TRP A 54 -11.80 23.80 -1.60
N ALA A 55 -11.56 23.42 -2.85
CA ALA A 55 -11.13 24.34 -3.90
C ALA A 55 -11.70 23.89 -5.25
N ALA A 56 -11.96 24.85 -6.11
CA ALA A 56 -12.43 24.64 -7.47
C ALA A 56 -11.97 25.77 -8.37
N THR A 57 -11.59 25.43 -9.60
CA THR A 57 -11.18 26.41 -10.63
C THR A 57 -11.96 26.22 -11.93
N GLY A 58 -12.02 27.29 -12.72
CA GLY A 58 -12.67 27.31 -14.03
C GLY A 58 -14.11 27.80 -14.01
N ALA A 59 -14.97 27.19 -14.81
CA ALA A 59 -16.37 27.62 -15.05
C ALA A 59 -17.32 27.26 -13.89
N THR A 60 -16.90 27.43 -12.64
CA THR A 60 -17.64 27.02 -11.43
C THR A 60 -19.06 27.59 -11.38
N ARG A 61 -19.24 28.89 -11.69
CA ARG A 61 -20.56 29.53 -11.72
C ARG A 61 -21.48 28.98 -12.82
N ALA A 62 -20.93 28.67 -14.00
CA ALA A 62 -21.70 28.12 -15.12
C ALA A 62 -22.20 26.70 -14.81
N MET A 63 -21.44 25.97 -13.99
CA MET A 63 -21.77 24.61 -13.56
C MET A 63 -22.40 24.53 -12.16
N ASN A 64 -22.75 25.66 -11.53
CA ASN A 64 -23.32 25.72 -10.18
C ASN A 64 -22.49 24.98 -9.11
N LEU A 65 -21.17 24.91 -9.31
CA LEU A 65 -20.25 24.31 -8.35
C LEU A 65 -19.84 25.34 -7.29
N GLU A 66 -20.27 25.11 -6.05
CA GLU A 66 -19.96 25.96 -4.90
C GLU A 66 -18.97 25.24 -3.96
N LEU A 67 -18.17 26.02 -3.24
CA LEU A 67 -17.30 25.52 -2.17
C LEU A 67 -18.12 25.21 -0.91
N GLY A 68 -17.62 24.28 -0.09
CA GLY A 68 -18.23 23.90 1.18
C GLY A 68 -18.94 22.54 1.13
N ASP A 69 -19.78 22.32 2.13
CA ASP A 69 -20.44 21.03 2.34
C ASP A 69 -21.59 20.80 1.36
N ARG A 70 -21.65 19.60 0.85
CA ARG A 70 -22.70 19.11 -0.06
C ARG A 70 -23.22 17.76 0.39
N ASP A 71 -24.44 17.44 -0.03
CA ASP A 71 -25.03 16.13 0.24
C ASP A 71 -24.20 15.01 -0.40
N LEU A 72 -23.90 13.98 0.39
CA LEU A 72 -23.17 12.80 -0.03
C LEU A 72 -24.04 11.87 -0.90
N ILE A 73 -25.34 11.86 -0.62
CA ILE A 73 -26.29 10.95 -1.24
C ILE A 73 -26.52 11.33 -2.69
N GLY A 74 -26.12 10.44 -3.60
CA GLY A 74 -26.31 10.63 -5.04
C GLY A 74 -25.15 11.28 -5.79
N SER A 75 -24.03 11.60 -5.12
CA SER A 75 -22.85 12.18 -5.78
C SER A 75 -22.11 11.17 -6.68
N PHE A 76 -21.36 11.67 -7.66
CA PHE A 76 -20.43 10.84 -8.45
C PHE A 76 -19.32 10.29 -7.55
N CYS A 77 -18.89 11.07 -6.58
CA CYS A 77 -17.77 10.76 -5.68
C CYS A 77 -18.02 9.47 -4.87
N THR A 78 -19.19 9.34 -4.26
CA THR A 78 -19.52 8.13 -3.48
C THR A 78 -19.59 6.88 -4.34
N ARG A 79 -19.99 7.02 -5.60
CA ARG A 79 -20.12 5.89 -6.52
C ARG A 79 -18.78 5.43 -7.06
N ILE A 80 -17.84 6.36 -7.30
CA ILE A 80 -16.46 6.03 -7.67
C ILE A 80 -15.77 5.31 -6.51
N LEU A 81 -15.85 5.84 -5.30
CA LEU A 81 -15.29 5.19 -4.10
C LEU A 81 -15.89 3.82 -3.82
N ALA A 82 -17.17 3.62 -4.15
CA ALA A 82 -17.86 2.34 -4.03
C ALA A 82 -17.60 1.39 -5.22
N GLY A 83 -16.82 1.80 -6.22
CA GLY A 83 -16.58 1.01 -7.44
C GLY A 83 -17.81 0.78 -8.32
N THR A 84 -18.89 1.56 -8.12
CA THR A 84 -20.15 1.44 -8.87
C THR A 84 -20.24 2.42 -10.06
N LEU A 85 -19.28 3.33 -10.18
CA LEU A 85 -19.11 4.24 -11.31
C LEU A 85 -17.63 4.21 -11.73
N PRO A 86 -17.33 4.14 -13.04
CA PRO A 86 -15.95 4.23 -13.53
C PRO A 86 -15.36 5.63 -13.28
N ASP A 87 -14.02 5.72 -13.25
CA ASP A 87 -13.29 6.97 -13.07
C ASP A 87 -13.56 7.99 -14.19
N ILE A 88 -14.01 7.56 -15.34
CA ILE A 88 -14.36 8.39 -16.50
C ILE A 88 -15.81 8.13 -16.92
N VAL A 89 -16.54 9.22 -17.15
CA VAL A 89 -17.87 9.21 -17.75
C VAL A 89 -17.88 10.18 -18.93
N HIS A 90 -17.81 9.66 -20.16
CA HIS A 90 -17.72 10.47 -21.38
C HIS A 90 -19.00 11.26 -21.71
N ASP A 91 -20.17 10.72 -21.33
CA ASP A 91 -21.48 11.37 -21.47
C ASP A 91 -22.35 11.04 -20.26
N ALA A 92 -22.35 11.93 -19.27
CA ALA A 92 -23.09 11.73 -18.02
C ALA A 92 -24.62 11.71 -18.21
N ARG A 93 -25.11 12.33 -19.28
CA ARG A 93 -26.55 12.40 -19.60
C ARG A 93 -27.07 11.12 -20.24
N ARG A 94 -26.18 10.30 -20.81
CA ARG A 94 -26.50 9.02 -21.45
C ARG A 94 -26.06 7.82 -20.64
N HIS A 95 -25.14 7.99 -19.71
CA HIS A 95 -24.61 6.89 -18.91
C HIS A 95 -25.70 6.32 -17.97
N PRO A 96 -25.91 4.99 -17.93
CA PRO A 96 -27.03 4.36 -17.20
C PRO A 96 -27.13 4.74 -15.71
N VAL A 97 -26.00 4.95 -15.06
CA VAL A 97 -25.91 5.26 -13.62
C VAL A 97 -26.08 6.76 -13.36
N THR A 98 -25.58 7.64 -14.25
CA THR A 98 -25.47 9.08 -13.95
C THR A 98 -26.58 9.91 -14.56
N ARG A 99 -27.25 9.47 -15.64
CA ARG A 99 -28.29 10.23 -16.35
C ARG A 99 -29.47 10.67 -15.47
N ASP A 100 -29.81 9.87 -14.47
CA ASP A 100 -30.96 10.10 -13.61
C ASP A 100 -30.56 10.75 -12.26
N LEU A 101 -29.26 10.99 -12.03
CA LEU A 101 -28.79 11.67 -10.83
C LEU A 101 -29.14 13.16 -10.86
N GLU A 102 -29.61 13.69 -9.75
CA GLU A 102 -29.92 15.10 -9.58
C GLU A 102 -28.69 15.98 -9.81
N VAL A 103 -27.53 15.60 -9.27
CA VAL A 103 -26.25 16.29 -9.45
C VAL A 103 -25.83 16.43 -10.91
N THR A 104 -26.19 15.49 -11.79
CA THR A 104 -25.92 15.59 -13.24
C THR A 104 -26.65 16.77 -13.88
N ARG A 105 -27.87 17.04 -13.41
CA ARG A 105 -28.70 18.16 -13.90
C ARG A 105 -28.33 19.47 -13.23
N GLU A 106 -28.16 19.46 -11.92
CA GLU A 106 -27.79 20.65 -11.13
C GLU A 106 -26.44 21.24 -11.55
N LEU A 107 -25.41 20.39 -11.65
CA LEU A 107 -24.07 20.80 -12.10
C LEU A 107 -23.92 20.81 -13.61
N ARG A 108 -24.98 20.47 -14.38
CA ARG A 108 -24.99 20.42 -15.86
C ARG A 108 -23.86 19.57 -16.44
N ILE A 109 -23.54 18.44 -15.80
CA ILE A 109 -22.42 17.59 -16.19
C ILE A 109 -22.72 16.91 -17.51
N GLY A 110 -21.84 17.14 -18.50
CA GLY A 110 -21.80 16.43 -19.78
C GLY A 110 -20.75 15.32 -19.76
N SER A 111 -19.51 15.63 -19.37
CA SER A 111 -18.44 14.66 -19.13
C SER A 111 -17.84 14.85 -17.75
N TYR A 112 -17.25 13.77 -17.20
CA TYR A 112 -16.69 13.76 -15.86
C TYR A 112 -15.51 12.79 -15.78
N ALA A 113 -14.47 13.18 -15.06
CA ALA A 113 -13.46 12.26 -14.58
C ALA A 113 -13.13 12.57 -13.11
N GLY A 114 -12.84 11.53 -12.34
CA GLY A 114 -12.50 11.68 -10.93
C GLY A 114 -11.71 10.50 -10.41
N VAL A 115 -10.72 10.79 -9.59
CA VAL A 115 -9.86 9.79 -8.95
C VAL A 115 -9.84 9.98 -7.44
N PRO A 116 -9.79 8.91 -6.67
CA PRO A 116 -9.64 9.01 -5.23
C PRO A 116 -8.24 9.50 -4.85
N TRP A 117 -8.16 10.24 -3.75
CA TRP A 117 -6.91 10.55 -3.07
C TRP A 117 -7.05 10.24 -1.58
N ARG A 118 -5.92 9.98 -0.94
CA ARG A 118 -5.84 9.77 0.51
C ARG A 118 -4.72 10.62 1.07
N SER A 119 -4.97 11.23 2.24
CA SER A 119 -3.90 11.91 2.97
C SER A 119 -2.78 10.93 3.36
N PRO A 120 -1.53 11.41 3.51
CA PRO A 120 -0.39 10.55 3.87
C PRO A 120 -0.61 9.77 5.17
N ASP A 121 -1.39 10.32 6.12
CA ASP A 121 -1.77 9.65 7.37
C ASP A 121 -2.92 8.64 7.19
N GLY A 122 -3.51 8.57 6.00
CA GLY A 122 -4.63 7.70 5.66
C GLY A 122 -5.95 8.01 6.39
N LEU A 123 -6.02 9.12 7.13
CA LEU A 123 -7.20 9.52 7.91
C LEU A 123 -8.24 10.25 7.07
N THR A 124 -7.81 10.93 6.01
CA THR A 124 -8.68 11.69 5.12
C THR A 124 -8.72 11.04 3.75
N THR A 125 -9.92 10.87 3.22
CA THR A 125 -10.15 10.38 1.86
C THR A 125 -10.99 11.39 1.10
N GLY A 126 -10.71 11.58 -0.16
CA GLY A 126 -11.47 12.48 -1.01
C GLY A 126 -11.34 12.14 -2.49
N LEU A 127 -11.77 13.05 -3.35
CA LEU A 127 -11.62 12.93 -4.79
C LEU A 127 -11.07 14.22 -5.40
N LEU A 128 -10.18 14.03 -6.36
CA LEU A 128 -9.85 15.04 -7.36
C LEU A 128 -10.73 14.79 -8.59
N CYS A 129 -11.50 15.80 -8.95
CA CYS A 129 -12.54 15.69 -9.98
C CYS A 129 -12.37 16.77 -11.03
N CYS A 130 -12.81 16.46 -12.24
CA CYS A 130 -12.97 17.44 -13.31
C CYS A 130 -14.21 17.13 -14.17
N ALA A 131 -14.79 18.16 -14.77
CA ALA A 131 -15.99 18.02 -15.60
C ALA A 131 -16.09 19.11 -16.66
N SER A 132 -16.93 18.81 -17.67
CA SER A 132 -17.39 19.77 -18.68
C SER A 132 -18.88 19.63 -18.89
N GLN A 133 -19.53 20.69 -19.42
CA GLN A 133 -20.97 20.66 -19.75
C GLN A 133 -21.28 19.82 -20.99
N HIS A 134 -20.27 19.52 -21.79
CA HIS A 134 -20.39 18.74 -23.03
C HIS A 134 -19.81 17.34 -22.86
N PRO A 135 -20.33 16.34 -23.58
CA PRO A 135 -19.69 15.03 -23.68
C PRO A 135 -18.27 15.15 -24.22
N ASP A 136 -17.34 14.39 -23.63
CA ASP A 136 -15.93 14.39 -24.06
C ASP A 136 -15.41 12.94 -24.21
N PRO A 137 -15.32 12.43 -25.46
CA PRO A 137 -14.76 11.11 -25.74
C PRO A 137 -13.22 11.07 -25.68
N SER A 138 -12.54 12.21 -25.53
CA SER A 138 -11.07 12.26 -25.49
C SER A 138 -10.49 11.92 -24.13
N LEU A 139 -11.30 11.96 -23.07
CA LEU A 139 -10.89 11.49 -21.74
C LEU A 139 -10.60 9.98 -21.82
N ASP A 140 -9.39 9.59 -21.47
CA ASP A 140 -8.91 8.21 -21.59
C ASP A 140 -8.14 7.76 -20.32
N GLN A 141 -7.54 6.59 -20.37
CA GLN A 141 -6.74 6.06 -19.24
C GLN A 141 -5.53 6.94 -18.90
N ARG A 142 -4.98 7.70 -19.86
CA ARG A 142 -3.90 8.66 -19.60
C ARG A 142 -4.40 9.84 -18.79
N SER A 143 -5.65 10.25 -19.03
CA SER A 143 -6.31 11.29 -18.23
C SER A 143 -6.46 10.85 -16.77
N VAL A 144 -6.81 9.58 -16.52
CA VAL A 144 -6.88 9.00 -15.16
C VAL A 144 -5.50 8.97 -14.51
N GLN A 145 -4.48 8.50 -15.22
CA GLN A 145 -3.10 8.47 -14.71
C GLN A 145 -2.59 9.87 -14.35
N TYR A 146 -2.88 10.86 -15.21
CA TYR A 146 -2.53 12.24 -14.92
C TYR A 146 -3.26 12.80 -13.68
N LEU A 147 -4.58 12.56 -13.58
CA LEU A 147 -5.36 12.94 -12.41
C LEU A 147 -4.83 12.28 -11.14
N THR A 148 -4.47 11.00 -11.20
CA THR A 148 -3.91 10.27 -10.05
C THR A 148 -2.59 10.91 -9.59
N LEU A 149 -1.68 11.22 -10.51
CA LEU A 149 -0.43 11.90 -10.17
C LEU A 149 -0.68 13.26 -9.50
N ILE A 150 -1.62 14.04 -10.01
CA ILE A 150 -1.96 15.35 -9.40
C ILE A 150 -2.68 15.15 -8.05
N ALA A 151 -3.52 14.11 -7.93
CA ALA A 151 -4.21 13.78 -6.67
C ALA A 151 -3.22 13.43 -5.55
N ASP A 152 -2.17 12.68 -5.87
CA ASP A 152 -1.09 12.34 -4.94
C ASP A 152 -0.33 13.60 -4.48
N LEU A 153 0.01 14.51 -5.42
CA LEU A 153 0.63 15.80 -5.09
C LEU A 153 -0.29 16.68 -4.21
N LEU A 154 -1.59 16.68 -4.49
CA LEU A 154 -2.58 17.45 -3.72
C LEU A 154 -2.82 16.85 -2.33
N ALA A 155 -2.68 15.54 -2.17
CA ALA A 155 -2.86 14.87 -0.89
C ALA A 155 -1.95 15.44 0.21
N ASP A 156 -0.73 15.82 -0.14
CA ASP A 156 0.24 16.44 0.77
C ASP A 156 -0.24 17.81 1.27
N HIS A 157 -0.96 18.58 0.44
CA HIS A 157 -1.51 19.89 0.78
C HIS A 157 -2.86 19.81 1.49
N MET A 158 -3.61 18.71 1.30
CA MET A 158 -4.91 18.51 1.93
C MET A 158 -4.85 17.90 3.33
N GLY A 159 -3.68 17.49 3.79
CA GLY A 159 -3.45 16.88 5.12
C GLY A 159 -3.65 17.85 6.32
N GLY A 160 -4.20 19.03 6.12
CA GLY A 160 -4.53 20.02 7.17
C GLY A 160 -3.36 20.89 7.60
N PRO A 161 -3.61 21.97 8.39
CA PRO A 161 -2.57 22.91 8.76
C PRO A 161 -1.43 22.23 9.51
N LEU A 162 -0.21 22.72 9.31
CA LEU A 162 1.03 22.32 10.02
C LEU A 162 0.84 22.02 11.53
N ALA A 163 -0.15 22.64 12.18
CA ALA A 163 -0.47 22.39 13.59
C ALA A 163 -1.16 21.02 13.82
N LEU A 164 -2.08 20.59 12.94
CA LEU A 164 -2.73 19.27 13.04
C LEU A 164 -1.77 18.17 12.59
N GLN A 165 -1.00 18.42 11.54
CA GLN A 165 0.06 17.54 11.09
C GLN A 165 1.13 17.36 12.17
N ARG A 166 1.54 18.47 12.83
CA ARG A 166 2.43 18.43 14.00
C ARG A 166 1.79 17.69 15.18
N HIS A 167 0.49 17.85 15.41
CA HIS A 167 -0.22 17.15 16.48
C HIS A 167 -0.36 15.66 16.18
N SER A 168 -0.68 15.29 14.94
CA SER A 168 -0.74 13.90 14.48
C SER A 168 0.63 13.22 14.56
N VAL A 169 1.67 13.87 14.03
CA VAL A 169 3.06 13.39 14.13
C VAL A 169 3.51 13.30 15.59
N ALA A 170 3.17 14.28 16.44
CA ALA A 170 3.52 14.25 17.86
C ALA A 170 2.77 13.15 18.62
N THR A 171 1.53 12.84 18.23
CA THR A 171 0.74 11.75 18.80
C THR A 171 1.27 10.40 18.34
N ALA A 172 1.53 10.23 17.06
CA ALA A 172 2.20 9.06 16.50
C ALA A 172 3.55 8.82 17.16
N ARG A 173 4.36 9.87 17.29
CA ARG A 173 5.67 9.80 17.94
C ARG A 173 5.57 9.34 19.38
N ARG A 174 4.63 9.88 20.18
CA ARG A 174 4.41 9.43 21.57
C ARG A 174 4.00 7.97 21.65
N ALA A 175 3.09 7.52 20.78
CA ALA A 175 2.66 6.13 20.74
C ALA A 175 3.81 5.19 20.38
N VAL A 176 4.58 5.53 19.35
CA VAL A 176 5.77 4.74 18.93
C VAL A 176 6.84 4.77 20.00
N GLN A 177 7.14 5.92 20.63
CA GLN A 177 8.10 6.01 21.73
C GLN A 177 7.68 5.15 22.91
N ALA A 178 6.42 5.13 23.29
CA ALA A 178 5.92 4.26 24.36
C ALA A 178 6.16 2.78 24.05
N VAL A 179 5.93 2.35 22.79
CA VAL A 179 6.25 0.98 22.34
C VAL A 179 7.75 0.69 22.44
N LEU A 180 8.60 1.62 21.98
CA LEU A 180 10.06 1.46 22.03
C LEU A 180 10.58 1.38 23.46
N GLU A 181 10.12 2.27 24.35
CA GLU A 181 10.51 2.30 25.77
C GLU A 181 10.05 1.05 26.53
N ALA A 182 8.80 0.63 26.30
CA ALA A 182 8.26 -0.58 26.92
C ALA A 182 8.73 -1.87 26.24
N ARG A 183 9.38 -1.77 25.05
CA ARG A 183 9.71 -2.91 24.18
C ARG A 183 8.49 -3.79 23.88
N ASP A 184 7.32 -3.17 23.76
CA ASP A 184 6.03 -3.87 23.63
C ASP A 184 5.71 -4.20 22.17
N VAL A 185 6.54 -5.05 21.58
CA VAL A 185 6.31 -5.69 20.28
C VAL A 185 6.24 -7.19 20.51
N ARG A 186 5.13 -7.82 20.19
CA ARG A 186 5.00 -9.28 20.25
C ARG A 186 5.28 -9.88 18.89
N MET A 187 6.08 -10.93 18.84
CA MET A 187 6.31 -11.68 17.61
C MET A 187 5.36 -12.88 17.51
N VAL A 188 4.74 -13.03 16.35
CA VAL A 188 4.09 -14.26 15.92
C VAL A 188 4.81 -14.80 14.69
N PHE A 189 4.70 -16.09 14.45
CA PHE A 189 5.51 -16.77 13.46
C PHE A 189 4.60 -17.53 12.52
N GLN A 190 4.72 -17.25 11.21
CA GLN A 190 3.97 -17.96 10.20
C GLN A 190 4.84 -19.02 9.55
N PRO A 191 4.40 -20.30 9.52
CA PRO A 191 5.17 -21.36 8.89
C PRO A 191 5.34 -21.12 7.39
N ILE A 192 6.58 -21.29 6.90
CA ILE A 192 6.91 -21.46 5.50
C ILE A 192 7.07 -22.96 5.28
N VAL A 193 6.31 -23.52 4.36
CA VAL A 193 6.30 -24.96 4.13
C VAL A 193 6.78 -25.33 2.73
N ARG A 194 7.37 -26.48 2.60
CA ARG A 194 7.65 -27.10 1.30
C ARG A 194 6.36 -27.73 0.77
N LEU A 195 5.89 -27.27 -0.39
CA LEU A 195 4.55 -27.59 -0.89
C LEU A 195 4.36 -29.10 -1.18
N ARG A 196 5.40 -29.79 -1.67
CA ARG A 196 5.34 -31.21 -2.06
C ARG A 196 5.03 -32.17 -0.92
N ASP A 197 5.49 -31.89 0.29
CA ASP A 197 5.39 -32.79 1.46
C ASP A 197 4.81 -32.07 2.70
N ARG A 198 4.50 -30.80 2.58
CA ARG A 198 4.00 -29.92 3.65
C ARG A 198 4.91 -29.82 4.88
N ALA A 199 6.18 -30.15 4.73
CA ALA A 199 7.16 -30.01 5.79
C ALA A 199 7.46 -28.54 6.03
N THR A 200 7.40 -28.10 7.29
CA THR A 200 7.85 -26.75 7.69
C THR A 200 9.35 -26.65 7.46
N VAL A 201 9.80 -25.61 6.76
CA VAL A 201 11.21 -25.33 6.47
C VAL A 201 11.70 -24.10 7.18
N GLY A 202 10.81 -23.26 7.68
CA GLY A 202 11.12 -22.04 8.41
C GLY A 202 9.87 -21.31 8.86
N TYR A 203 10.08 -20.14 9.41
CA TYR A 203 9.02 -19.24 9.86
C TYR A 203 9.33 -17.83 9.44
N GLU A 204 8.31 -17.09 9.06
CA GLU A 204 8.35 -15.63 8.96
C GLU A 204 7.95 -15.02 10.30
N ALA A 205 8.77 -14.10 10.81
CA ALA A 205 8.50 -13.37 12.04
C ALA A 205 7.67 -12.12 11.73
N LEU A 206 6.51 -12.04 12.34
CA LEU A 206 5.54 -10.98 12.10
C LEU A 206 5.28 -10.22 13.40
N ALA A 207 5.53 -8.91 13.38
CA ALA A 207 5.28 -8.04 14.53
C ALA A 207 3.78 -7.91 14.83
N ARG A 208 3.44 -7.82 16.11
CA ARG A 208 2.09 -7.52 16.60
C ARG A 208 2.18 -6.51 17.74
N PHE A 209 1.31 -5.53 17.67
CA PHE A 209 1.21 -4.43 18.63
C PHE A 209 -0.06 -4.55 19.47
N ASP A 210 -0.12 -3.83 20.57
CA ASP A 210 -1.37 -3.70 21.33
C ASP A 210 -2.43 -3.02 20.43
N PRO A 211 -3.63 -3.62 20.26
CA PRO A 211 -4.72 -3.03 19.51
C PRO A 211 -5.17 -1.66 20.01
N GLY A 212 -4.94 -1.36 21.30
CA GLY A 212 -5.18 -0.03 21.88
C GLY A 212 -4.18 1.03 21.44
N ALA A 213 -2.97 0.63 21.02
CA ALA A 213 -1.96 1.55 20.50
C ALA A 213 -2.03 1.68 18.98
N PHE A 214 -2.14 0.55 18.27
CA PHE A 214 -2.19 0.52 16.79
C PHE A 214 -3.16 -0.56 16.30
N ALA A 215 -3.98 -0.21 15.31
CA ALA A 215 -4.95 -1.14 14.72
C ALA A 215 -4.31 -2.35 13.99
N GLY A 216 -3.00 -2.28 13.72
CA GLY A 216 -2.24 -3.35 13.07
C GLY A 216 -0.77 -2.96 12.86
N PRO A 217 0.09 -3.92 12.45
CA PRO A 217 1.50 -3.66 12.21
C PRO A 217 1.74 -2.60 11.14
N ASP A 218 0.99 -2.62 10.04
CA ASP A 218 1.13 -1.65 8.95
C ASP A 218 0.94 -0.21 9.45
N ARG A 219 -0.05 -0.01 10.37
CA ARG A 219 -0.29 1.30 10.99
C ARG A 219 0.82 1.70 11.95
N ALA A 220 1.40 0.76 12.68
CA ALA A 220 2.50 1.03 13.59
C ALA A 220 3.77 1.46 12.84
N PHE A 221 4.15 0.71 11.79
CA PHE A 221 5.33 1.02 11.00
C PHE A 221 5.14 2.31 10.17
N ALA A 222 3.97 2.53 9.58
CA ALA A 222 3.65 3.80 8.90
C ALA A 222 3.73 5.00 9.86
N ALA A 223 3.18 4.88 11.09
CA ALA A 223 3.29 5.92 12.11
C ALA A 223 4.74 6.16 12.55
N ALA A 224 5.54 5.10 12.65
CA ALA A 224 6.95 5.20 12.99
C ALA A 224 7.76 5.90 11.89
N SER A 225 7.56 5.54 10.63
CA SER A 225 8.19 6.20 9.48
C SER A 225 7.83 7.68 9.41
N LEU A 226 6.54 8.03 9.60
CA LEU A 226 6.05 9.40 9.59
C LEU A 226 6.75 10.30 10.61
N CYS A 227 7.13 9.76 11.79
CA CYS A 227 7.78 10.52 12.86
C CYS A 227 9.30 10.28 12.97
N GLY A 228 9.92 9.62 11.97
CA GLY A 228 11.37 9.36 11.93
C GLY A 228 11.84 8.31 12.94
N LEU A 229 10.95 7.38 13.33
CA LEU A 229 11.24 6.27 14.25
C LEU A 229 11.07 4.90 13.57
N GLY A 230 11.00 4.84 12.23
CA GLY A 230 10.84 3.62 11.45
C GLY A 230 11.95 2.61 11.76
N VAL A 231 13.19 2.98 11.51
CA VAL A 231 14.37 2.13 11.76
C VAL A 231 14.46 1.65 13.23
N PRO A 232 14.32 2.51 14.25
CA PRO A 232 14.26 2.05 15.65
C PRO A 232 13.18 0.99 15.92
N LEU A 233 11.98 1.13 15.32
CA LEU A 233 10.90 0.17 15.51
C LEU A 233 11.17 -1.16 14.79
N GLU A 234 11.68 -1.11 13.56
CA GLU A 234 12.13 -2.30 12.82
C GLU A 234 13.22 -3.04 13.57
N LEU A 235 14.23 -2.32 14.07
CA LEU A 235 15.32 -2.91 14.84
C LEU A 235 14.82 -3.58 16.13
N LEU A 236 13.85 -2.98 16.83
CA LEU A 236 13.23 -3.60 18.00
C LEU A 236 12.52 -4.90 17.61
N ALA A 237 11.72 -4.91 16.55
CA ALA A 237 11.03 -6.11 16.07
C ALA A 237 12.00 -7.21 15.66
N VAL A 238 13.07 -6.85 14.93
CA VAL A 238 14.13 -7.79 14.50
C VAL A 238 14.85 -8.39 15.72
N ARG A 239 15.23 -7.57 16.70
CA ARG A 239 15.88 -8.08 17.93
C ARG A 239 15.00 -9.10 18.65
N GLN A 240 13.72 -8.80 18.79
CA GLN A 240 12.77 -9.74 19.43
C GLN A 240 12.55 -11.02 18.62
N ALA A 241 12.59 -10.95 17.29
CA ALA A 241 12.56 -12.12 16.44
C ALA A 241 13.84 -12.96 16.59
N LEU A 242 15.01 -12.31 16.55
CA LEU A 242 16.31 -12.99 16.68
C LEU A 242 16.52 -13.65 18.05
N GLU A 243 15.97 -13.10 19.13
CA GLU A 243 15.95 -13.73 20.45
C GLU A 243 15.27 -15.12 20.42
N ARG A 244 14.39 -15.37 19.43
CA ARG A 244 13.67 -16.65 19.27
C ARG A 244 14.38 -17.64 18.33
N LEU A 245 15.41 -17.22 17.59
CA LEU A 245 16.12 -18.10 16.67
C LEU A 245 16.75 -19.35 17.34
N PRO A 246 17.31 -19.26 18.57
CA PRO A 246 17.80 -20.44 19.28
C PRO A 246 16.71 -21.44 19.66
N ASP A 247 15.46 -21.02 19.82
CA ASP A 247 14.33 -21.89 20.16
C ASP A 247 13.90 -22.78 18.99
N LEU A 248 14.26 -22.41 17.77
CA LEU A 248 13.91 -23.17 16.56
C LEU A 248 14.82 -24.39 16.40
N PRO A 249 14.25 -25.57 16.01
CA PRO A 249 15.04 -26.71 15.57
C PRO A 249 16.09 -26.32 14.55
N GLY A 250 17.30 -26.90 14.64
CA GLY A 250 18.47 -26.47 13.88
C GLY A 250 18.33 -26.50 12.34
N HIS A 251 17.34 -27.20 11.81
CA HIS A 251 17.05 -27.28 10.39
C HIS A 251 16.01 -26.26 9.90
N LEU A 252 15.36 -25.51 10.80
CA LEU A 252 14.35 -24.51 10.45
C LEU A 252 14.95 -23.12 10.37
N GLY A 253 14.54 -22.36 9.34
CA GLY A 253 14.92 -20.98 9.12
C GLY A 253 14.00 -19.98 9.82
N LEU A 254 14.50 -18.75 9.96
CA LEU A 254 13.74 -17.60 10.43
C LEU A 254 13.91 -16.47 9.42
N ALA A 255 12.81 -15.92 8.95
CA ALA A 255 12.76 -14.74 8.09
C ALA A 255 12.31 -13.52 8.91
N VAL A 256 12.95 -12.38 8.67
CA VAL A 256 12.66 -11.09 9.31
C VAL A 256 12.53 -9.98 8.28
N ASN A 257 11.54 -9.12 8.44
CA ASN A 257 11.25 -8.02 7.55
C ASN A 257 12.11 -6.79 7.90
N LEU A 258 12.72 -6.15 6.90
CA LEU A 258 13.50 -4.92 7.03
C LEU A 258 13.32 -4.04 5.79
N SER A 259 13.23 -2.74 6.01
CA SER A 259 13.32 -1.76 4.93
C SER A 259 14.75 -1.61 4.41
N ALA A 260 14.88 -1.13 3.16
CA ALA A 260 16.18 -0.78 2.59
C ALA A 260 16.90 0.31 3.41
N GLU A 261 16.14 1.25 4.00
CA GLU A 261 16.67 2.29 4.88
C GLU A 261 17.30 1.68 6.14
N ALA A 262 16.60 0.76 6.79
CA ALA A 262 17.11 0.08 7.98
C ALA A 262 18.41 -0.71 7.70
N LEU A 263 18.51 -1.34 6.52
CA LEU A 263 19.70 -2.08 6.11
C LEU A 263 20.93 -1.21 5.83
N LEU A 264 20.78 0.10 5.73
CA LEU A 264 21.90 1.04 5.62
C LEU A 264 22.43 1.53 6.98
N GLU A 265 21.69 1.25 8.06
CA GLU A 265 22.07 1.67 9.41
C GLU A 265 23.06 0.68 10.05
N ALA A 266 24.17 1.20 10.56
CA ALA A 266 25.25 0.40 11.15
C ALA A 266 24.76 -0.49 12.30
N GLU A 267 23.89 0.03 13.17
CA GLU A 267 23.37 -0.72 14.31
C GLU A 267 22.51 -1.92 13.88
N VAL A 268 21.78 -1.80 12.78
CA VAL A 268 21.00 -2.90 12.19
C VAL A 268 21.95 -3.96 11.64
N LEU A 269 22.95 -3.54 10.84
CA LEU A 269 23.95 -4.46 10.28
C LEU A 269 24.70 -5.21 11.38
N ASP A 270 25.18 -4.51 12.40
CA ASP A 270 25.87 -5.12 13.53
C ASP A 270 24.98 -6.12 14.27
N THR A 271 23.71 -5.79 14.47
CA THR A 271 22.72 -6.70 15.09
C THR A 271 22.56 -7.97 14.26
N LEU A 272 22.40 -7.86 12.93
CA LEU A 272 22.25 -9.02 12.05
C LEU A 272 23.51 -9.87 12.00
N LEU A 273 24.69 -9.24 11.88
CA LEU A 273 25.97 -9.94 11.85
C LEU A 273 26.27 -10.68 13.15
N ALA A 274 25.89 -10.12 14.31
CA ALA A 274 26.01 -10.79 15.60
C ALA A 274 25.17 -12.07 15.71
N HIS A 275 24.10 -12.19 14.89
CA HIS A 275 23.23 -13.36 14.84
C HIS A 275 23.37 -14.12 13.50
N ALA A 276 24.46 -13.91 12.77
CA ALA A 276 24.68 -14.47 11.45
C ALA A 276 24.53 -16.00 11.45
N SER A 277 23.69 -16.50 10.56
CA SER A 277 23.38 -17.91 10.44
C SER A 277 22.78 -18.19 9.04
N PRO A 278 23.10 -19.34 8.42
CA PRO A 278 22.42 -19.77 7.20
C PRO A 278 20.91 -20.00 7.36
N ARG A 279 20.44 -19.98 8.60
CA ARG A 279 19.02 -20.10 8.96
C ARG A 279 18.30 -18.75 8.97
N LEU A 280 19.05 -17.63 8.94
CA LEU A 280 18.46 -16.28 8.93
C LEU A 280 18.25 -15.82 7.49
N THR A 281 17.04 -15.35 7.21
CA THR A 281 16.67 -14.70 5.95
C THR A 281 16.20 -13.29 6.25
N ILE A 282 16.66 -12.31 5.48
CA ILE A 282 16.17 -10.94 5.53
C ILE A 282 15.20 -10.78 4.36
N GLU A 283 14.01 -10.28 4.64
CA GLU A 283 12.99 -9.95 3.65
C GLU A 283 13.00 -8.44 3.44
N VAL A 284 13.30 -8.01 2.21
CA VAL A 284 13.29 -6.60 1.83
C VAL A 284 11.97 -6.30 1.15
N THR A 285 11.20 -5.39 1.76
CA THR A 285 9.88 -4.99 1.25
C THR A 285 10.00 -4.02 0.07
N GLU A 286 9.14 -4.19 -0.94
CA GLU A 286 9.12 -3.42 -2.20
C GLU A 286 8.81 -1.93 -2.02
N HIS A 287 8.08 -1.54 -0.99
CA HIS A 287 7.50 -0.21 -0.83
C HIS A 287 8.50 0.92 -0.59
N THR A 288 9.79 0.61 -0.48
CA THR A 288 10.84 1.62 -0.26
C THR A 288 11.55 1.92 -1.57
N GLN A 289 11.41 3.16 -2.08
CA GLN A 289 12.27 3.62 -3.17
C GLN A 289 13.73 3.59 -2.70
N VAL A 290 14.52 2.68 -3.27
CA VAL A 290 15.95 2.59 -2.98
C VAL A 290 16.66 3.71 -3.74
N GLY A 291 17.04 4.78 -3.02
CA GLY A 291 17.78 5.90 -3.60
C GLY A 291 19.26 5.58 -3.91
N ASP A 292 19.83 4.62 -3.20
CA ASP A 292 21.25 4.23 -3.30
C ASP A 292 21.43 2.70 -3.32
N TYR A 293 21.22 2.10 -4.49
CA TYR A 293 21.46 0.67 -4.70
C TYR A 293 22.91 0.24 -4.45
N PRO A 294 23.96 0.99 -4.83
CA PRO A 294 25.33 0.62 -4.53
C PRO A 294 25.58 0.41 -3.03
N SER A 295 25.17 1.34 -2.18
CA SER A 295 25.32 1.22 -0.72
C SER A 295 24.54 0.03 -0.16
N LEU A 296 23.29 -0.16 -0.59
CA LEU A 296 22.48 -1.29 -0.18
C LEU A 296 23.11 -2.63 -0.60
N THR A 297 23.59 -2.73 -1.84
CA THR A 297 24.26 -3.93 -2.33
C THR A 297 25.52 -4.25 -1.51
N GLY A 298 26.31 -3.23 -1.14
CA GLY A 298 27.48 -3.38 -0.28
C GLY A 298 27.14 -3.92 1.11
N ALA A 299 26.06 -3.44 1.72
CA ALA A 299 25.54 -3.93 2.99
C ALA A 299 25.08 -5.40 2.87
N LEU A 300 24.29 -5.71 1.86
CA LEU A 300 23.79 -7.06 1.59
C LEU A 300 24.92 -8.06 1.28
N ASP A 301 25.99 -7.65 0.59
CA ASP A 301 27.14 -8.51 0.34
C ASP A 301 27.89 -8.87 1.63
N SER A 302 27.88 -8.00 2.62
CA SER A 302 28.44 -8.28 3.94
C SER A 302 27.63 -9.33 4.68
N LEU A 303 26.28 -9.24 4.62
CA LEU A 303 25.36 -10.20 5.21
C LEU A 303 25.43 -11.58 4.52
N ARG A 304 25.52 -11.61 3.18
CA ARG A 304 25.71 -12.85 2.41
C ARG A 304 27.02 -13.56 2.76
N ARG A 305 28.12 -12.81 2.89
CA ARG A 305 29.40 -13.40 3.31
C ARG A 305 29.33 -14.01 4.72
N ALA A 306 28.47 -13.51 5.56
CA ALA A 306 28.17 -14.08 6.88
C ALA A 306 27.16 -15.25 6.82
N GLY A 307 26.67 -15.62 5.64
CA GLY A 307 25.75 -16.74 5.42
C GLY A 307 24.28 -16.39 5.56
N ILE A 308 23.92 -15.12 5.75
CA ILE A 308 22.51 -14.66 5.82
C ILE A 308 21.94 -14.63 4.41
N ARG A 309 20.71 -15.14 4.25
CA ARG A 309 19.99 -15.16 2.97
C ARG A 309 19.16 -13.91 2.78
N LEU A 310 18.90 -13.56 1.53
CA LEU A 310 18.05 -12.45 1.13
C LEU A 310 16.79 -12.94 0.46
N SER A 311 15.65 -12.39 0.84
CA SER A 311 14.37 -12.50 0.16
C SER A 311 13.90 -11.14 -0.33
N VAL A 312 13.28 -11.10 -1.51
CA VAL A 312 12.52 -9.93 -1.98
C VAL A 312 11.05 -10.25 -1.87
N ASP A 313 10.32 -9.36 -1.19
CA ASP A 313 8.89 -9.50 -0.92
C ASP A 313 8.02 -8.88 -2.02
N ASP A 314 6.73 -9.24 -2.06
CA ASP A 314 5.68 -8.70 -2.92
C ASP A 314 5.99 -8.74 -4.44
N ALA A 315 6.71 -9.77 -4.93
CA ALA A 315 7.02 -9.91 -6.34
C ALA A 315 5.74 -10.08 -7.18
N GLY A 316 5.50 -9.11 -8.06
CA GLY A 316 4.35 -9.06 -8.95
C GLY A 316 3.28 -8.03 -8.59
N ALA A 317 3.37 -7.37 -7.43
CA ALA A 317 2.48 -6.27 -7.06
C ALA A 317 2.78 -4.96 -7.82
N GLY A 318 4.03 -4.79 -8.35
CA GLY A 318 4.44 -3.59 -9.07
C GLY A 318 5.69 -3.72 -9.91
N TYR A 319 6.08 -2.62 -10.56
CA TYR A 319 7.28 -2.55 -11.43
C TYR A 319 8.58 -2.52 -10.60
N ALA A 320 8.51 -2.03 -9.36
CA ALA A 320 9.66 -1.89 -8.48
C ALA A 320 10.24 -3.25 -8.04
N SER A 321 9.38 -4.26 -7.80
CA SER A 321 9.80 -5.59 -7.38
C SER A 321 10.73 -6.29 -8.38
N LEU A 322 10.47 -6.20 -9.68
CA LEU A 322 11.37 -6.77 -10.69
C LEU A 322 12.71 -6.05 -10.72
N GLN A 323 12.74 -4.73 -10.53
CA GLN A 323 13.98 -3.97 -10.45
C GLN A 323 14.80 -4.38 -9.21
N HIS A 324 14.16 -4.56 -8.06
CA HIS A 324 14.82 -5.06 -6.85
C HIS A 324 15.42 -6.44 -7.06
N ILE A 325 14.68 -7.38 -7.67
CA ILE A 325 15.20 -8.72 -7.98
C ILE A 325 16.44 -8.65 -8.85
N LEU A 326 16.41 -7.83 -9.91
CA LEU A 326 17.56 -7.67 -10.84
C LEU A 326 18.79 -7.07 -10.15
N GLN A 327 18.59 -6.08 -9.27
CA GLN A 327 19.68 -5.36 -8.60
C GLN A 327 20.21 -6.13 -7.38
N LEU A 328 19.31 -6.72 -6.59
CA LEU A 328 19.68 -7.33 -5.32
C LEU A 328 20.04 -8.81 -5.43
N ARG A 329 19.65 -9.51 -6.51
CA ARG A 329 19.92 -10.94 -6.73
C ARG A 329 19.60 -11.78 -5.48
N PRO A 330 18.33 -11.88 -5.07
CA PRO A 330 17.93 -12.55 -3.85
C PRO A 330 18.08 -14.08 -3.95
N ASP A 331 18.16 -14.75 -2.80
CA ASP A 331 18.09 -16.20 -2.68
C ASP A 331 16.65 -16.72 -2.74
N LEU A 332 15.69 -15.86 -2.33
CA LEU A 332 14.27 -16.18 -2.27
C LEU A 332 13.46 -15.00 -2.85
N ILE A 333 12.37 -15.34 -3.51
CA ILE A 333 11.40 -14.37 -4.07
C ILE A 333 10.03 -14.74 -3.56
N LYS A 334 9.32 -13.82 -2.88
CA LYS A 334 7.96 -14.06 -2.41
C LYS A 334 6.98 -13.57 -3.46
N LEU A 335 6.11 -14.47 -3.91
CA LEU A 335 5.07 -14.17 -4.89
C LEU A 335 3.86 -13.58 -4.16
N ASP A 336 3.52 -12.36 -4.51
CA ASP A 336 2.43 -11.60 -3.86
C ASP A 336 1.09 -12.33 -3.92
N ILE A 337 0.29 -12.16 -2.86
CA ILE A 337 -1.04 -12.76 -2.72
C ILE A 337 -1.98 -12.45 -3.91
N SER A 338 -1.84 -11.30 -4.56
CA SER A 338 -2.68 -10.94 -5.72
C SER A 338 -2.47 -11.87 -6.92
N LEU A 339 -1.28 -12.45 -7.06
CA LEU A 339 -0.97 -13.45 -8.08
C LEU A 339 -1.30 -14.87 -7.65
N VAL A 340 -1.30 -15.15 -6.35
CA VAL A 340 -1.63 -16.46 -5.79
C VAL A 340 -3.13 -16.69 -5.72
N ARG A 341 -3.90 -15.64 -5.35
CA ARG A 341 -5.36 -15.70 -5.27
C ARG A 341 -5.97 -16.05 -6.63
N ASP A 342 -6.84 -17.09 -6.63
CA ASP A 342 -7.52 -17.61 -7.83
C ASP A 342 -6.58 -18.17 -8.92
N VAL A 343 -5.32 -18.49 -8.59
CA VAL A 343 -4.33 -19.03 -9.56
C VAL A 343 -4.75 -20.38 -10.17
N ASP A 344 -5.64 -21.11 -9.50
CA ASP A 344 -6.21 -22.37 -9.95
C ASP A 344 -7.25 -22.17 -11.07
N THR A 345 -7.96 -21.06 -11.07
CA THR A 345 -9.01 -20.74 -12.04
C THR A 345 -8.59 -19.69 -13.08
N ASP A 346 -7.61 -18.84 -12.77
CA ASP A 346 -7.08 -17.80 -13.67
C ASP A 346 -5.85 -18.29 -14.43
N VAL A 347 -6.05 -18.53 -15.74
CA VAL A 347 -4.99 -19.03 -16.65
C VAL A 347 -3.85 -18.02 -16.79
N VAL A 348 -4.13 -16.70 -16.71
CA VAL A 348 -3.11 -15.66 -16.87
C VAL A 348 -2.21 -15.63 -15.64
N LYS A 349 -2.79 -15.65 -14.44
CA LYS A 349 -2.04 -15.73 -13.19
C LYS A 349 -1.19 -16.99 -13.13
N ALA A 350 -1.75 -18.14 -13.51
CA ALA A 350 -1.02 -19.40 -13.55
C ALA A 350 0.18 -19.38 -14.53
N ALA A 351 0.00 -18.74 -15.70
CA ALA A 351 1.08 -18.59 -16.68
C ALA A 351 2.18 -17.65 -16.16
N LEU A 352 1.79 -16.55 -15.50
CA LEU A 352 2.75 -15.60 -14.90
C LEU A 352 3.52 -16.26 -13.75
N ALA A 353 2.83 -16.95 -12.83
CA ALA A 353 3.46 -17.65 -11.72
C ALA A 353 4.48 -18.70 -12.22
N ARG A 354 4.15 -19.43 -13.30
CA ARG A 354 5.09 -20.37 -13.96
C ARG A 354 6.31 -19.62 -14.51
N SER A 355 6.10 -18.52 -15.22
CA SER A 355 7.20 -17.75 -15.82
C SER A 355 8.13 -17.17 -14.74
N LEU A 356 7.56 -16.71 -13.61
CA LEU A 356 8.36 -16.24 -12.47
C LEU A 356 9.12 -17.37 -11.79
N ASN A 357 8.53 -18.57 -11.70
CA ASN A 357 9.20 -19.74 -11.14
C ASN A 357 10.39 -20.18 -12.01
N ASP A 358 10.21 -20.21 -13.33
CA ASP A 358 11.27 -20.53 -14.29
C ASP A 358 12.39 -19.46 -14.23
N PHE A 359 12.03 -18.18 -14.14
CA PHE A 359 12.97 -17.06 -13.99
C PHE A 359 13.77 -17.19 -12.69
N ALA A 360 13.10 -17.41 -11.55
CA ALA A 360 13.75 -17.60 -10.25
C ALA A 360 14.79 -18.73 -10.32
N GLY A 361 14.41 -19.88 -10.89
CA GLY A 361 15.34 -21.01 -11.08
C GLY A 361 16.55 -20.67 -11.94
N GLN A 362 16.40 -19.86 -12.99
CA GLN A 362 17.52 -19.44 -13.85
C GLN A 362 18.53 -18.52 -13.14
N ILE A 363 18.10 -17.73 -12.16
CA ILE A 363 18.99 -16.86 -11.37
C ILE A 363 19.48 -17.53 -10.08
N GLY A 364 19.11 -18.80 -9.82
CA GLY A 364 19.49 -19.55 -8.62
C GLY A 364 18.66 -19.21 -7.37
N ALA A 365 17.51 -18.55 -7.54
CA ALA A 365 16.58 -18.24 -6.46
C ALA A 365 15.45 -19.28 -6.38
N SER A 366 14.83 -19.40 -5.20
CA SER A 366 13.60 -20.18 -5.01
C SER A 366 12.40 -19.27 -4.80
N LEU A 367 11.22 -19.71 -5.26
CA LEU A 367 9.97 -18.98 -5.13
C LEU A 367 9.18 -19.44 -3.89
N ILE A 368 8.63 -18.49 -3.14
CA ILE A 368 7.68 -18.72 -2.05
C ILE A 368 6.34 -18.13 -2.46
N ALA A 369 5.29 -18.93 -2.55
CA ALA A 369 3.94 -18.42 -2.81
C ALA A 369 3.27 -17.96 -1.51
N GLU A 370 2.75 -16.73 -1.51
CA GLU A 370 2.11 -16.14 -0.34
C GLU A 370 0.58 -16.20 -0.41
N GLY A 371 -0.04 -16.20 0.77
CA GLY A 371 -1.49 -16.08 0.87
C GLY A 371 -2.27 -17.25 0.29
N ILE A 372 -1.73 -18.46 0.33
CA ILE A 372 -2.45 -19.68 -0.08
C ILE A 372 -3.63 -19.90 0.88
N GLU A 373 -4.86 -19.76 0.37
CA GLU A 373 -6.09 -19.87 1.18
C GLU A 373 -6.94 -21.09 0.83
N THR A 374 -6.74 -21.71 -0.34
CA THR A 374 -7.53 -22.85 -0.81
C THR A 374 -6.67 -24.04 -1.23
N ALA A 375 -7.29 -25.23 -1.24
CA ALA A 375 -6.66 -26.44 -1.75
C ALA A 375 -6.38 -26.35 -3.26
N GLY A 376 -7.26 -25.70 -4.03
CA GLY A 376 -7.10 -25.49 -5.47
C GLY A 376 -5.85 -24.67 -5.79
N GLU A 377 -5.65 -23.56 -5.09
CA GLU A 377 -4.43 -22.73 -5.20
C GLU A 377 -3.18 -23.56 -4.88
N LEU A 378 -3.18 -24.32 -3.77
CA LEU A 378 -2.07 -25.16 -3.38
C LEU A 378 -1.73 -26.22 -4.44
N ASP A 379 -2.73 -26.94 -4.95
CA ASP A 379 -2.55 -27.98 -5.97
C ASP A 379 -2.00 -27.35 -7.27
N ARG A 380 -2.51 -26.19 -7.66
CA ARG A 380 -2.06 -25.48 -8.84
C ARG A 380 -0.61 -25.02 -8.74
N LEU A 381 -0.23 -24.41 -7.63
CA LEU A 381 1.13 -23.93 -7.37
C LEU A 381 2.13 -25.09 -7.30
N THR A 382 1.74 -26.18 -6.64
CA THR A 382 2.54 -27.43 -6.61
C THR A 382 2.72 -28.01 -8.02
N GLY A 383 1.66 -28.00 -8.84
CA GLY A 383 1.69 -28.45 -10.24
C GLY A 383 2.51 -27.54 -11.16
N ILE A 384 2.68 -26.26 -10.81
CA ILE A 384 3.60 -25.33 -11.50
C ILE A 384 5.05 -25.65 -11.13
N GLY A 385 5.31 -26.28 -9.98
CA GLY A 385 6.64 -26.60 -9.48
C GLY A 385 7.19 -25.59 -8.49
N ILE A 386 6.35 -24.73 -7.92
CA ILE A 386 6.76 -23.82 -6.84
C ILE A 386 7.12 -24.64 -5.62
N GLU A 387 8.30 -24.36 -5.04
CA GLU A 387 8.86 -25.21 -3.99
C GLU A 387 8.29 -24.88 -2.61
N TYR A 388 8.13 -23.60 -2.29
CA TYR A 388 7.73 -23.14 -0.97
C TYR A 388 6.45 -22.31 -1.01
N GLY A 389 5.75 -22.27 0.13
CA GLY A 389 4.58 -21.41 0.27
C GLY A 389 4.19 -21.19 1.71
N GLN A 390 3.38 -20.14 1.90
CA GLN A 390 2.73 -19.79 3.16
C GLN A 390 1.29 -19.30 2.90
N GLY A 391 0.44 -19.41 3.89
CA GLY A 391 -0.95 -18.96 3.79
C GLY A 391 -1.85 -19.62 4.82
N TYR A 392 -3.05 -19.11 4.95
CA TYR A 392 -3.99 -19.59 5.98
C TYR A 392 -4.51 -21.01 5.75
N HIS A 393 -4.45 -21.49 4.52
CA HIS A 393 -4.75 -22.89 4.22
C HIS A 393 -3.69 -23.84 4.79
N LEU A 394 -2.44 -23.41 4.85
CA LEU A 394 -1.33 -24.21 5.39
C LEU A 394 -1.24 -24.04 6.91
N ALA A 395 -1.07 -22.81 7.38
CA ALA A 395 -1.10 -22.46 8.81
C ALA A 395 -1.26 -20.96 9.01
N ARG A 396 -1.90 -20.59 10.11
CA ARG A 396 -1.98 -19.17 10.55
C ARG A 396 -0.75 -18.80 11.36
N PRO A 397 -0.37 -17.49 11.39
CA PRO A 397 0.64 -17.00 12.31
C PRO A 397 0.29 -17.35 13.77
N GLY A 398 1.27 -17.84 14.52
CA GLY A 398 1.09 -18.27 15.91
C GLY A 398 2.38 -18.17 16.72
N LYS A 399 2.37 -18.77 17.92
CA LYS A 399 3.60 -18.94 18.73
C LYS A 399 4.47 -19.99 18.05
N LEU A 400 5.78 -19.94 18.28
CA LEU A 400 6.67 -21.06 17.94
C LEU A 400 6.22 -22.33 18.68
N PRO A 401 6.36 -23.51 18.03
CA PRO A 401 5.99 -24.79 18.61
C PRO A 401 6.79 -25.14 19.85
#